data_ac4becde0be748f12bd43df234e6ca9c
#
_entry.id   ac4becde0be748f12bd43df234e6ca9c
#
_cell.length_a   1.000
_cell.length_b   1.000
_cell.length_c   1.000
_cell.angle_alpha   90.00
_cell.angle_beta   90.00
_cell.angle_gamma   90.00
#
_symmetry.space_group_name_H-M   'P 1'
#
loop_
_entity.id
_entity.type
_entity.pdbx_description
1 polymer ?
#
loop_
_entity_poly.entity_id
_entity_poly.type
_entity_poly.pdbx_seq_one_letter_code
_entity_poly.pdbx_strand_id
1 'polypeptide(L)'
;MNEWDRLRRAAAMNKERYPPGTRIELIHMGDDPNPIPDGTRGTVSAVDDIGTVFCHFDNGRSLGLAYGEDSFRRLTPEEIAEEQTETNNESMAEDEGPGMQM
;
A
#
# COMPACT_ATOMS: atom_id res chain seq x y z
N MET A 1 23.82 -15.21 -13.42
CA MET A 1 23.34 -14.30 -12.39
C MET A 1 22.91 -15.12 -11.17
N ASN A 2 23.41 -14.77 -10.00
CA ASN A 2 23.07 -15.53 -8.81
C ASN A 2 21.82 -14.93 -8.14
N GLU A 3 21.41 -15.55 -7.06
CA GLU A 3 20.19 -15.13 -6.37
C GLU A 3 20.33 -13.74 -5.78
N TRP A 4 21.50 -13.40 -5.26
CA TRP A 4 21.75 -12.07 -4.72
C TRP A 4 21.54 -10.99 -5.76
N ASP A 5 22.06 -11.19 -6.95
CA ASP A 5 21.91 -10.20 -8.02
C ASP A 5 20.45 -10.03 -8.41
N ARG A 6 19.71 -11.15 -8.42
CA ARG A 6 18.30 -11.11 -8.75
C ARG A 6 17.53 -10.32 -7.70
N LEU A 7 17.85 -10.57 -6.42
CA LEU A 7 17.18 -9.86 -5.34
C LEU A 7 17.49 -8.38 -5.35
N ARG A 8 18.73 -8.03 -5.66
CA ARG A 8 19.13 -6.64 -5.76
C ARG A 8 18.39 -5.92 -6.87
N ARG A 9 18.22 -6.59 -7.99
CA ARG A 9 17.47 -6.00 -9.09
C ARG A 9 16.00 -5.81 -8.73
N ALA A 10 15.42 -6.80 -8.07
CA ALA A 10 14.05 -6.70 -7.62
C ALA A 10 13.90 -5.54 -6.64
N ALA A 11 14.87 -5.39 -5.73
CA ALA A 11 14.83 -4.31 -4.76
C ALA A 11 14.92 -2.95 -5.45
N ALA A 12 15.82 -2.82 -6.42
CA ALA A 12 15.96 -1.57 -7.15
C ALA A 12 14.68 -1.22 -7.90
N MET A 13 14.09 -2.22 -8.55
CA MET A 13 12.84 -2.00 -9.28
C MET A 13 11.71 -1.64 -8.34
N ASN A 14 11.63 -2.30 -7.20
CA ASN A 14 10.56 -2.04 -6.24
C ASN A 14 10.72 -0.67 -5.59
N LYS A 15 11.95 -0.26 -5.31
CA LYS A 15 12.18 1.07 -4.76
C LYS A 15 11.73 2.16 -5.72
N GLU A 16 11.91 1.91 -7.00
CA GLU A 16 11.50 2.86 -8.04
C GLU A 16 9.99 2.82 -8.24
N ARG A 17 9.42 1.62 -8.23
CA ARG A 17 8.00 1.43 -8.52
C ARG A 17 7.09 1.77 -7.33
N TYR A 18 7.61 1.55 -6.12
CA TYR A 18 6.82 1.73 -4.90
C TYR A 18 7.51 2.68 -3.93
N PRO A 19 7.68 3.96 -4.30
CA PRO A 19 8.27 4.91 -3.36
C PRO A 19 7.33 5.12 -2.16
N PRO A 20 7.86 5.61 -1.04
CA PRO A 20 7.02 5.89 0.12
C PRO A 20 5.82 6.75 -0.26
N GLY A 21 4.67 6.39 0.27
CA GLY A 21 3.43 7.08 -0.05
C GLY A 21 2.62 6.44 -1.15
N THR A 22 3.17 5.44 -1.83
CA THR A 22 2.45 4.74 -2.89
C THR A 22 1.29 3.97 -2.30
N ARG A 23 0.10 4.11 -2.90
CA ARG A 23 -1.06 3.34 -2.47
C ARG A 23 -1.11 2.03 -3.22
N ILE A 24 -1.37 0.96 -2.48
CA ILE A 24 -1.43 -0.38 -3.05
C ILE A 24 -2.67 -1.11 -2.54
N GLU A 25 -3.01 -2.17 -3.23
CA GLU A 25 -4.07 -3.08 -2.80
C GLU A 25 -3.48 -4.49 -2.75
N LEU A 26 -3.68 -5.17 -1.64
CA LEU A 26 -3.21 -6.54 -1.49
C LEU A 26 -4.12 -7.47 -2.28
N ILE A 27 -3.54 -8.26 -3.18
CA ILE A 27 -4.30 -9.24 -3.93
C ILE A 27 -4.40 -10.51 -3.11
N HIS A 28 -3.27 -10.99 -2.60
CA HIS A 28 -3.26 -12.19 -1.76
C HIS A 28 -1.95 -12.27 -1.02
N MET A 29 -2.03 -12.51 0.29
CA MET A 29 -0.84 -12.72 1.09
C MET A 29 -0.51 -14.20 1.09
N GLY A 30 0.78 -14.50 0.98
CA GLY A 30 1.22 -15.87 0.94
C GLY A 30 1.14 -16.55 2.31
N ASP A 31 2.08 -17.43 2.55
CA ASP A 31 2.06 -18.31 3.69
C ASP A 31 2.27 -17.54 4.99
N ASP A 32 1.20 -17.17 5.64
CA ASP A 32 1.24 -16.38 6.88
C ASP A 32 0.12 -16.88 7.79
N PRO A 33 0.41 -17.16 9.06
CA PRO A 33 -0.61 -17.70 9.97
C PRO A 33 -1.73 -16.71 10.25
N ASN A 34 -1.50 -15.42 10.05
CA ASN A 34 -2.53 -14.41 10.29
C ASN A 34 -2.50 -13.40 9.15
N PRO A 35 -2.91 -13.80 7.94
CA PRO A 35 -2.74 -12.94 6.78
C PRO A 35 -3.68 -11.75 6.79
N ILE A 36 -3.23 -10.69 6.15
CA ILE A 36 -4.10 -9.55 5.90
C ILE A 36 -5.09 -9.95 4.82
N PRO A 37 -6.38 -9.62 4.98
CA PRO A 37 -7.39 -10.05 4.01
C PRO A 37 -7.14 -9.53 2.60
N ASP A 38 -7.48 -10.34 1.61
CA ASP A 38 -7.38 -9.94 0.22
C ASP A 38 -8.19 -8.66 -0.01
N GLY A 39 -7.66 -7.77 -0.82
CA GLY A 39 -8.33 -6.53 -1.13
C GLY A 39 -8.08 -5.39 -0.17
N THR A 40 -7.33 -5.64 0.91
CA THR A 40 -7.00 -4.58 1.86
C THR A 40 -6.01 -3.61 1.19
N ARG A 41 -6.27 -2.32 1.35
CA ARG A 41 -5.41 -1.28 0.79
C ARG A 41 -4.46 -0.77 1.84
N GLY A 42 -3.35 -0.23 1.38
CA GLY A 42 -2.34 0.29 2.27
C GLY A 42 -1.42 1.27 1.58
N THR A 43 -0.51 1.83 2.36
CA THR A 43 0.45 2.82 1.88
C THR A 43 1.86 2.31 2.13
N VAL A 44 2.69 2.38 1.11
CA VAL A 44 4.08 1.96 1.22
C VAL A 44 4.84 2.92 2.12
N SER A 45 5.59 2.38 3.06
CA SER A 45 6.46 3.19 3.91
C SER A 45 7.93 3.10 3.49
N ALA A 46 8.36 1.94 3.00
CA ALA A 46 9.75 1.75 2.59
C ALA A 46 9.89 0.45 1.80
N VAL A 47 11.01 0.33 1.10
CA VAL A 47 11.41 -0.92 0.43
C VAL A 47 12.83 -1.21 0.87
N ASP A 48 13.09 -2.44 1.31
CA ASP A 48 14.42 -2.77 1.79
C ASP A 48 15.31 -3.29 0.66
N ASP A 49 16.50 -3.74 1.02
CA ASP A 49 17.54 -4.08 0.04
C ASP A 49 17.30 -5.42 -0.66
N ILE A 50 16.35 -6.20 -0.20
CA ILE A 50 15.99 -7.45 -0.86
C ILE A 50 14.62 -7.38 -1.50
N GLY A 51 14.04 -6.19 -1.55
CA GLY A 51 12.80 -5.98 -2.29
C GLY A 51 11.53 -6.13 -1.47
N THR A 52 11.63 -6.30 -0.16
CA THR A 52 10.45 -6.34 0.69
C THR A 52 9.80 -4.96 0.73
N VAL A 53 8.51 -4.91 0.44
CA VAL A 53 7.78 -3.65 0.40
C VAL A 53 6.99 -3.52 1.70
N PHE A 54 7.45 -2.63 2.57
CA PHE A 54 6.81 -2.43 3.87
C PHE A 54 5.64 -1.49 3.71
N CYS A 55 4.48 -1.94 4.18
CA CYS A 55 3.24 -1.21 4.02
C CYS A 55 2.53 -1.03 5.34
N HIS A 56 1.85 0.10 5.44
CA HIS A 56 0.95 0.38 6.53
C HIS A 56 -0.46 0.24 5.98
N PHE A 57 -1.17 -0.78 6.41
CA PHE A 57 -2.48 -1.10 5.85
C PHE A 57 -3.58 -0.31 6.53
N ASP A 58 -4.64 -0.06 5.78
CA ASP A 58 -5.75 0.76 6.28
C ASP A 58 -6.48 0.12 7.45
N ASN A 59 -6.29 -1.19 7.65
CA ASN A 59 -6.89 -1.88 8.79
C ASN A 59 -6.06 -1.74 10.06
N GLY A 60 -5.00 -0.93 10.03
CA GLY A 60 -4.17 -0.67 11.20
C GLY A 60 -2.95 -1.56 11.34
N ARG A 61 -2.80 -2.55 10.49
CA ARG A 61 -1.65 -3.45 10.57
C ARG A 61 -0.52 -2.94 9.67
N SER A 62 0.71 -3.28 10.05
CA SER A 62 1.89 -2.95 9.25
C SER A 62 2.67 -4.22 9.01
N LEU A 63 2.96 -4.52 7.76
CA LEU A 63 3.69 -5.72 7.39
C LEU A 63 4.54 -5.46 6.16
N GLY A 64 5.56 -6.31 5.98
CA GLY A 64 6.34 -6.31 4.76
C GLY A 64 5.79 -7.33 3.78
N LEU A 65 5.66 -6.94 2.53
CA LEU A 65 5.21 -7.83 1.47
C LEU A 65 6.43 -8.41 0.78
N ALA A 66 6.54 -9.74 0.79
CA ALA A 66 7.73 -10.42 0.32
C ALA A 66 7.69 -10.60 -1.19
N TYR A 67 8.82 -10.34 -1.82
CA TYR A 67 8.98 -10.53 -3.25
C TYR A 67 8.74 -12.00 -3.60
N GLY A 68 7.82 -12.22 -4.52
CA GLY A 68 7.57 -13.58 -5.01
C GLY A 68 6.61 -14.40 -4.17
N GLU A 69 6.24 -13.95 -2.99
CA GLU A 69 5.31 -14.68 -2.12
C GLU A 69 3.97 -14.01 -1.97
N ASP A 70 3.99 -12.68 -1.90
CA ASP A 70 2.77 -11.91 -1.70
C ASP A 70 2.42 -11.19 -2.99
N SER A 71 1.15 -11.14 -3.33
CA SER A 71 0.68 -10.49 -4.55
C SER A 71 -0.03 -9.19 -4.19
N PHE A 72 0.36 -8.11 -4.83
CA PHE A 72 -0.25 -6.81 -4.61
C PHE A 72 -0.07 -5.97 -5.87
N ARG A 73 -0.79 -4.85 -5.93
CA ARG A 73 -0.71 -3.96 -7.08
C ARG A 73 -0.83 -2.52 -6.62
N ARG A 74 -0.32 -1.62 -7.44
CA ARG A 74 -0.51 -0.20 -7.18
C ARG A 74 -1.93 0.17 -7.56
N LEU A 75 -2.49 1.12 -6.82
CA LEU A 75 -3.79 1.67 -7.21
C LEU A 75 -3.61 2.58 -8.43
N THR A 76 -4.63 2.60 -9.27
CA THR A 76 -4.63 3.52 -10.40
C THR A 76 -4.90 4.93 -9.91
N PRO A 77 -4.54 5.94 -10.71
CA PRO A 77 -4.88 7.33 -10.34
C PRO A 77 -6.37 7.54 -10.12
N GLU A 78 -7.20 6.83 -10.86
CA GLU A 78 -8.65 6.92 -10.70
C GLU A 78 -9.07 6.36 -9.35
N GLU A 79 -8.49 5.23 -8.95
CA GLU A 79 -8.81 4.64 -7.66
C GLU A 79 -8.39 5.54 -6.53
N ILE A 80 -7.22 6.16 -6.65
CA ILE A 80 -6.74 7.09 -5.63
C ILE A 80 -7.66 8.29 -5.55
N ALA A 81 -8.09 8.81 -6.68
CA ALA A 81 -9.00 9.95 -6.71
C ALA A 81 -10.32 9.61 -6.06
N GLU A 82 -10.82 8.40 -6.31
CA GLU A 82 -12.07 7.95 -5.70
C GLU A 82 -11.96 7.88 -4.19
N GLU A 83 -10.83 7.37 -3.69
CA GLU A 83 -10.60 7.33 -2.24
C GLU A 83 -10.66 8.72 -1.65
N GLN A 84 -9.99 9.67 -2.28
CA GLN A 84 -9.91 11.02 -1.77
C GLN A 84 -11.27 11.71 -1.83
N THR A 85 -12.04 11.45 -2.86
CA THR A 85 -13.36 12.04 -2.99
C THR A 85 -14.26 11.57 -1.87
N GLU A 86 -14.25 10.27 -1.56
CA GLU A 86 -15.04 9.73 -0.47
C GLU A 86 -14.64 10.34 0.86
N THR A 87 -13.34 10.45 1.09
CA THR A 87 -12.84 11.04 2.32
C THR A 87 -13.25 12.49 2.43
N ASN A 88 -13.15 13.24 1.35
CA ASN A 88 -13.52 14.64 1.34
C ASN A 88 -15.00 14.83 1.60
N ASN A 89 -15.82 13.97 1.04
CA ASN A 89 -17.27 14.04 1.27
C ASN A 89 -17.60 13.80 2.72
N GLU A 90 -16.95 12.84 3.33
CA GLU A 90 -17.17 12.58 4.75
C GLU A 90 -16.74 13.76 5.60
N SER A 91 -15.61 14.35 5.27
CA SER A 91 -15.11 15.49 6.00
C SER A 91 -16.05 16.66 5.86
N MET A 92 -16.58 16.89 4.69
CA MET A 92 -17.50 17.98 4.47
C MET A 92 -18.77 17.80 5.29
N ALA A 93 -19.27 16.58 5.36
CA ALA A 93 -20.46 16.30 6.15
C ALA A 93 -20.24 16.63 7.61
N GLU A 94 -19.06 16.30 8.13
CA GLU A 94 -18.74 16.60 9.52
C GLU A 94 -18.61 18.09 9.73
N ASP A 95 -17.99 18.77 8.79
CA ASP A 95 -17.77 20.20 8.92
C ASP A 95 -19.07 20.96 8.91
N GLU A 96 -20.04 20.48 8.21
CA GLU A 96 -21.33 21.15 8.19
C GLU A 96 -21.95 21.25 9.56
N GLY A 97 -21.71 20.26 10.36
CA GLY A 97 -22.25 20.29 11.70
C GLY A 97 -21.91 21.53 12.42
N PRO A 98 -20.69 21.94 12.51
CA PRO A 98 -20.34 23.13 13.21
C PRO A 98 -20.26 24.25 12.26
N GLY A 99 -20.57 24.33 11.48
CA GLY A 99 -20.38 25.43 10.78
C GLY A 99 -19.21 25.97 10.55
N MET A 100 -19.17 26.01 10.39
CA MET A 100 -18.49 26.56 9.86
C MET A 100 -18.70 27.46 9.26
N GLN A 101 -19.06 27.60 9.21
CA GLN A 101 -19.18 28.16 8.65
C GLN A 101 -19.01 29.04 8.73
N MET A 102 -19.02 29.06 8.93
CA MET A 102 -18.84 29.51 8.72
C MET A 102 -18.76 30.09 8.79
#